data_7460e33200b25e7ea19e8229cf30e8c5
#
_entry.id   7460e33200b25e7ea19e8229cf30e8c5
#
_cell.length_a   1.000
_cell.length_b   1.000
_cell.length_c   1.000
_cell.angle_alpha   90.00
_cell.angle_beta   90.00
_cell.angle_gamma   90.00
#
_symmetry.space_group_name_H-M   'P 1'
#
loop_
_entity.id
_entity.type
_entity.pdbx_description
1 polymer ?
#
loop_
_entity_poly.entity_id
_entity_poly.type
_entity_poly.pdbx_seq_one_letter_code
_entity_poly.pdbx_strand_id
1 'polypeptide(L)'
;VRQAFVGGDRVTKSALVVVDVQRDFCEGGALAAANTLSLLPPLQKFVAEAKRQGALVVFTQDWHPANHSSFKANGGPWPVHCVAGTPGAELMPPLKAGAEDVVIRKGVSVNGAGYSGFDETSLHQELRDKGITRVGVAGIATEYCVRATALDALKAKFDTAVLDDLIRAVQDKEVPHVLAELRQVGVKLSNSAAWLAAGK
;
A
#
# COMPACT_ATOMS: atom_id res chain seq x y z
N VAL A 1 -27.63 31.52 26.82
CA VAL A 1 -28.08 30.38 26.00
C VAL A 1 -26.86 29.78 25.36
N ARG A 2 -26.38 28.62 25.90
CA ARG A 2 -25.28 27.85 25.31
C ARG A 2 -25.85 26.98 24.21
N GLN A 3 -25.49 27.23 22.97
CA GLN A 3 -25.75 26.30 21.88
C GLN A 3 -24.90 25.04 22.08
N ALA A 4 -25.58 23.92 22.33
CA ALA A 4 -24.97 22.61 22.31
C ALA A 4 -24.56 22.29 20.86
N PHE A 5 -23.25 22.10 20.62
CA PHE A 5 -22.74 21.47 19.41
C PHE A 5 -23.22 20.02 19.42
N VAL A 6 -24.21 19.72 18.59
CA VAL A 6 -24.56 18.34 18.26
C VAL A 6 -23.40 17.79 17.44
N GLY A 7 -22.62 16.90 18.06
CA GLY A 7 -21.58 16.13 17.38
C GLY A 7 -22.27 15.24 16.34
N GLY A 8 -22.29 15.66 15.09
CA GLY A 8 -22.63 14.76 14.00
C GLY A 8 -21.62 13.63 13.95
N ASP A 9 -22.09 12.39 13.97
CA ASP A 9 -21.28 11.21 13.72
C ASP A 9 -20.45 11.44 12.45
N ARG A 10 -19.16 11.66 12.61
CA ARG A 10 -18.25 11.72 11.45
C ARG A 10 -18.20 10.33 10.87
N VAL A 11 -18.91 10.11 9.79
CA VAL A 11 -18.78 8.90 8.99
C VAL A 11 -17.30 8.72 8.69
N THR A 12 -16.71 7.67 9.23
CA THR A 12 -15.28 7.36 9.05
C THR A 12 -15.07 6.91 7.61
N LYS A 13 -14.50 7.79 6.80
CA LYS A 13 -14.14 7.43 5.42
C LYS A 13 -12.82 6.68 5.41
N SER A 14 -12.82 5.50 4.82
CA SER A 14 -11.67 4.60 4.79
C SER A 14 -11.07 4.50 3.39
N ALA A 15 -9.74 4.30 3.32
CA ALA A 15 -9.06 3.88 2.11
C ALA A 15 -8.29 2.58 2.35
N LEU A 16 -8.32 1.69 1.37
CA LEU A 16 -7.45 0.53 1.27
C LEU A 16 -6.32 0.86 0.30
N VAL A 17 -5.09 0.88 0.79
CA VAL A 17 -3.89 1.05 -0.03
C VAL A 17 -3.28 -0.33 -0.30
N VAL A 18 -3.36 -0.77 -1.55
CA VAL A 18 -2.76 -2.01 -2.06
C VAL A 18 -1.40 -1.67 -2.63
N VAL A 19 -0.37 -2.04 -1.89
CA VAL A 19 1.00 -1.64 -2.15
C VAL A 19 1.67 -2.63 -3.10
N ASP A 20 2.07 -2.16 -4.27
CA ASP A 20 3.04 -2.74 -5.21
C ASP A 20 2.82 -4.22 -5.55
N VAL A 21 1.57 -4.66 -5.68
CA VAL A 21 1.28 -6.04 -6.13
C VAL A 21 1.43 -6.08 -7.64
N GLN A 22 2.69 -5.99 -8.09
CA GLN A 22 3.12 -5.91 -9.49
C GLN A 22 3.77 -7.21 -9.94
N ARG A 23 3.84 -7.44 -11.26
CA ARG A 23 4.40 -8.68 -11.83
C ARG A 23 5.84 -8.94 -11.40
N ASP A 24 6.69 -7.90 -11.36
CA ASP A 24 8.09 -8.06 -10.97
C ASP A 24 8.27 -8.43 -9.48
N PHE A 25 7.30 -8.14 -8.63
CA PHE A 25 7.31 -8.49 -7.22
C PHE A 25 6.60 -9.82 -6.88
N CYS A 26 5.97 -10.46 -7.88
CA CYS A 26 5.33 -11.75 -7.72
C CYS A 26 6.19 -12.88 -8.28
N GLU A 27 5.86 -14.13 -7.90
CA GLU A 27 6.59 -15.31 -8.40
C GLU A 27 6.75 -15.28 -9.91
N GLY A 28 8.00 -15.48 -10.37
CA GLY A 28 8.40 -15.37 -11.76
C GLY A 28 8.87 -13.98 -12.19
N GLY A 29 8.73 -12.97 -11.36
CA GLY A 29 9.19 -11.60 -11.60
C GLY A 29 10.65 -11.37 -11.23
N ALA A 30 11.17 -10.20 -11.60
CA ALA A 30 12.59 -9.85 -11.46
C ALA A 30 13.05 -9.68 -10.00
N LEU A 31 12.13 -9.35 -9.09
CA LEU A 31 12.39 -9.12 -7.65
C LEU A 31 11.26 -9.74 -6.82
N ALA A 32 10.99 -11.01 -7.04
CA ALA A 32 9.85 -11.70 -6.44
C ALA A 32 9.99 -11.86 -4.92
N ALA A 33 8.93 -11.49 -4.21
CA ALA A 33 8.71 -11.90 -2.82
C ALA A 33 8.12 -13.32 -2.77
N ALA A 34 8.27 -13.99 -1.62
CA ALA A 34 7.80 -15.35 -1.47
C ALA A 34 6.27 -15.44 -1.34
N ASN A 35 5.68 -16.53 -1.83
CA ASN A 35 4.26 -16.88 -1.63
C ASN A 35 3.26 -15.80 -2.12
N THR A 36 3.65 -14.97 -3.08
CA THR A 36 2.81 -13.85 -3.56
C THR A 36 1.57 -14.32 -4.32
N LEU A 37 1.66 -15.44 -5.06
CA LEU A 37 0.48 -15.98 -5.76
C LEU A 37 -0.64 -16.41 -4.79
N SER A 38 -0.28 -16.85 -3.58
CA SER A 38 -1.27 -17.19 -2.55
C SER A 38 -1.99 -15.95 -1.97
N LEU A 39 -1.40 -14.77 -2.13
CA LEU A 39 -2.00 -13.50 -1.71
C LEU A 39 -3.12 -13.05 -2.66
N LEU A 40 -3.02 -13.37 -3.95
CA LEU A 40 -3.88 -12.77 -4.98
C LEU A 40 -5.36 -13.09 -4.79
N PRO A 41 -5.82 -14.34 -4.56
CA PRO A 41 -7.24 -14.62 -4.41
C PRO A 41 -7.87 -13.91 -3.20
N PRO A 42 -7.33 -13.98 -1.96
CA PRO A 42 -7.91 -13.29 -0.82
C PRO A 42 -7.84 -11.76 -0.99
N LEU A 43 -6.76 -11.21 -1.55
CA LEU A 43 -6.63 -9.77 -1.77
C LEU A 43 -7.64 -9.27 -2.80
N GLN A 44 -7.82 -9.96 -3.93
CA GLN A 44 -8.83 -9.61 -4.93
C GLN A 44 -10.24 -9.59 -4.33
N LYS A 45 -10.59 -10.63 -3.56
CA LYS A 45 -11.87 -10.71 -2.87
C LYS A 45 -12.04 -9.54 -1.90
N PHE A 46 -11.01 -9.23 -1.15
CA PHE A 46 -11.04 -8.15 -0.18
C PHE A 46 -11.16 -6.77 -0.83
N VAL A 47 -10.43 -6.50 -1.92
CA VAL A 47 -10.57 -5.27 -2.73
C VAL A 47 -12.01 -5.09 -3.18
N ALA A 48 -12.65 -6.12 -3.73
CA ALA A 48 -14.05 -6.05 -4.15
C ALA A 48 -15.00 -5.74 -2.98
N GLU A 49 -14.77 -6.38 -1.83
CA GLU A 49 -15.59 -6.17 -0.63
C GLU A 49 -15.39 -4.76 -0.03
N ALA A 50 -14.15 -4.27 0.03
CA ALA A 50 -13.84 -2.92 0.50
C ALA A 50 -14.55 -1.85 -0.35
N LYS A 51 -14.52 -2.00 -1.68
CA LYS A 51 -15.28 -1.14 -2.61
C LYS A 51 -16.77 -1.19 -2.36
N ARG A 52 -17.34 -2.38 -2.20
CA ARG A 52 -18.77 -2.57 -1.94
C ARG A 52 -19.20 -1.88 -0.63
N GLN A 53 -18.30 -1.77 0.34
CA GLN A 53 -18.53 -1.05 1.60
C GLN A 53 -18.15 0.45 1.55
N GLY A 54 -17.82 0.98 0.38
CA GLY A 54 -17.57 2.41 0.16
C GLY A 54 -16.14 2.86 0.51
N ALA A 55 -15.21 1.94 0.74
CA ALA A 55 -13.81 2.31 0.89
C ALA A 55 -13.21 2.74 -0.45
N LEU A 56 -12.41 3.81 -0.43
CA LEU A 56 -11.56 4.17 -1.56
C LEU A 56 -10.48 3.08 -1.72
N VAL A 57 -10.26 2.61 -2.94
CA VAL A 57 -9.13 1.72 -3.22
C VAL A 57 -8.04 2.48 -3.96
N VAL A 58 -6.83 2.37 -3.43
CA VAL A 58 -5.61 2.93 -4.00
C VAL A 58 -4.66 1.79 -4.33
N PHE A 59 -4.15 1.76 -5.55
CA PHE A 59 -3.05 0.88 -5.93
C PHE A 59 -1.78 1.70 -6.06
N THR A 60 -0.70 1.29 -5.39
CA THR A 60 0.61 1.86 -5.66
C THR A 60 1.38 0.99 -6.63
N GLN A 61 2.23 1.62 -7.42
CA GLN A 61 3.13 0.96 -8.37
C GLN A 61 4.50 1.61 -8.33
N ASP A 62 5.56 0.82 -8.17
CA ASP A 62 6.89 1.25 -8.58
C ASP A 62 6.89 1.50 -10.08
N TRP A 63 7.42 2.66 -10.47
CA TRP A 63 7.38 3.10 -11.86
C TRP A 63 8.70 3.77 -12.22
N HIS A 64 9.76 2.95 -12.20
CA HIS A 64 11.13 3.44 -12.26
C HIS A 64 11.56 3.80 -13.68
N PRO A 65 12.29 4.91 -13.90
CA PRO A 65 13.00 5.12 -15.15
C PRO A 65 14.08 4.03 -15.33
N ALA A 66 14.43 3.73 -16.57
CA ALA A 66 15.38 2.66 -16.89
C ALA A 66 16.77 2.84 -16.26
N ASN A 67 17.14 4.08 -15.92
CA ASN A 67 18.39 4.45 -15.26
C ASN A 67 18.25 4.76 -13.77
N HIS A 68 17.22 4.22 -13.11
CA HIS A 68 16.95 4.49 -11.69
C HIS A 68 18.14 4.09 -10.79
N SER A 69 18.46 4.94 -9.81
CA SER A 69 19.63 4.78 -8.93
C SER A 69 19.57 3.54 -8.04
N SER A 70 18.39 2.98 -7.79
CA SER A 70 18.22 1.74 -7.00
C SER A 70 18.74 0.48 -7.71
N PHE A 71 18.96 0.54 -9.02
CA PHE A 71 19.38 -0.63 -9.79
C PHE A 71 20.88 -0.90 -9.64
N LYS A 72 21.26 -2.19 -9.57
CA LYS A 72 22.67 -2.62 -9.45
C LYS A 72 23.56 -2.04 -10.54
N ALA A 73 23.06 -1.92 -11.76
CA ALA A 73 23.79 -1.31 -12.87
C ALA A 73 24.12 0.18 -12.63
N ASN A 74 23.41 0.84 -11.73
CA ASN A 74 23.59 2.25 -11.37
C ASN A 74 24.09 2.43 -9.92
N GLY A 75 24.65 1.36 -9.32
CA GLY A 75 25.22 1.38 -7.96
C GLY A 75 24.24 1.11 -6.84
N GLY A 76 22.99 0.81 -7.13
CA GLY A 76 21.97 0.47 -6.14
C GLY A 76 21.96 -1.00 -5.71
N PRO A 77 21.11 -1.38 -4.75
CA PRO A 77 21.08 -2.73 -4.20
C PRO A 77 20.24 -3.72 -5.00
N TRP A 78 19.34 -3.25 -5.89
CA TRP A 78 18.30 -4.08 -6.49
C TRP A 78 18.59 -4.48 -7.94
N PRO A 79 18.12 -5.64 -8.40
CA PRO A 79 18.06 -5.92 -9.83
C PRO A 79 17.14 -4.91 -10.53
N VAL A 80 17.20 -4.82 -11.83
CA VAL A 80 16.26 -4.01 -12.63
C VAL A 80 14.86 -4.59 -12.44
N HIS A 81 13.91 -3.75 -12.05
CA HIS A 81 12.52 -4.13 -11.79
C HIS A 81 11.58 -2.94 -12.01
N CYS A 82 10.32 -3.21 -12.25
CA CYS A 82 9.24 -2.22 -12.39
C CYS A 82 9.59 -1.01 -13.26
N VAL A 83 10.31 -1.26 -14.37
CA VAL A 83 10.67 -0.19 -15.31
C VAL A 83 9.39 0.34 -15.97
N ALA A 84 9.24 1.65 -15.98
CA ALA A 84 8.08 2.36 -16.49
C ALA A 84 7.67 1.88 -17.89
N GLY A 85 6.40 1.54 -18.06
CA GLY A 85 5.85 1.08 -19.35
C GLY A 85 6.19 -0.36 -19.73
N THR A 86 6.88 -1.12 -18.87
CA THR A 86 7.12 -2.55 -19.11
C THR A 86 6.07 -3.44 -18.43
N PRO A 87 5.86 -4.67 -18.89
CA PRO A 87 4.95 -5.60 -18.24
C PRO A 87 5.27 -5.86 -16.76
N GLY A 88 6.56 -5.82 -16.35
CA GLY A 88 6.99 -6.00 -14.96
C GLY A 88 6.41 -4.96 -14.01
N ALA A 89 6.21 -3.72 -14.48
CA ALA A 89 5.63 -2.64 -13.72
C ALA A 89 4.09 -2.67 -13.63
N GLU A 90 3.42 -3.57 -14.36
CA GLU A 90 1.97 -3.72 -14.30
C GLU A 90 1.51 -4.45 -13.03
N LEU A 91 0.29 -4.17 -12.59
CA LEU A 91 -0.35 -4.93 -11.51
C LEU A 91 -0.42 -6.42 -11.89
N MET A 92 -0.21 -7.28 -10.89
CA MET A 92 -0.29 -8.73 -11.09
C MET A 92 -1.75 -9.16 -11.26
N PRO A 93 -2.13 -9.80 -12.39
CA PRO A 93 -3.47 -10.34 -12.55
C PRO A 93 -3.81 -11.37 -11.45
N PRO A 94 -5.06 -11.42 -10.99
CA PRO A 94 -6.24 -10.77 -11.54
C PRO A 94 -6.50 -9.34 -11.03
N LEU A 95 -5.57 -8.75 -10.28
CA LEU A 95 -5.72 -7.37 -9.82
C LEU A 95 -5.61 -6.40 -11.00
N LYS A 96 -6.52 -5.46 -11.02
CA LYS A 96 -6.51 -4.31 -11.94
C LYS A 96 -7.24 -3.13 -11.29
N ALA A 97 -6.74 -1.93 -11.55
CA ALA A 97 -7.44 -0.72 -11.15
C ALA A 97 -8.67 -0.50 -12.03
N GLY A 98 -9.80 -0.19 -11.42
CA GLY A 98 -11.01 0.27 -12.09
C GLY A 98 -11.03 1.80 -12.22
N ALA A 99 -12.07 2.34 -12.88
CA ALA A 99 -12.20 3.78 -13.11
C ALA A 99 -12.34 4.62 -11.81
N GLU A 100 -12.87 4.02 -10.77
CA GLU A 100 -13.06 4.66 -9.46
C GLU A 100 -11.84 4.58 -8.54
N ASP A 101 -10.83 3.78 -8.92
CA ASP A 101 -9.64 3.56 -8.11
C ASP A 101 -8.59 4.64 -8.37
N VAL A 102 -7.78 4.89 -7.36
CA VAL A 102 -6.61 5.76 -7.49
C VAL A 102 -5.38 4.91 -7.78
N VAL A 103 -4.60 5.30 -8.78
CA VAL A 103 -3.30 4.67 -9.07
C VAL A 103 -2.20 5.67 -8.77
N ILE A 104 -1.32 5.31 -7.85
CA ILE A 104 -0.17 6.11 -7.43
C ILE A 104 1.10 5.46 -7.95
N ARG A 105 1.80 6.16 -8.83
CA ARG A 105 3.11 5.76 -9.33
C ARG A 105 4.19 6.44 -8.50
N LYS A 106 5.11 5.66 -7.96
CA LYS A 106 6.20 6.12 -7.09
C LYS A 106 7.57 5.70 -7.63
N GLY A 107 8.65 6.26 -7.08
CA GLY A 107 9.99 6.01 -7.60
C GLY A 107 10.18 6.46 -9.05
N VAL A 108 9.49 7.52 -9.46
CA VAL A 108 9.54 8.08 -10.83
C VAL A 108 10.76 8.97 -11.06
N SER A 109 11.37 9.48 -10.00
CA SER A 109 12.60 10.26 -10.05
C SER A 109 13.82 9.34 -10.11
N VAL A 110 14.83 9.67 -10.90
CA VAL A 110 16.04 8.85 -11.05
C VAL A 110 16.71 8.53 -9.71
N ASN A 111 16.69 9.46 -8.77
CA ASN A 111 17.35 9.36 -7.47
C ASN A 111 16.39 9.24 -6.29
N GLY A 112 15.10 9.09 -6.53
CA GLY A 112 14.09 8.92 -5.49
C GLY A 112 14.18 7.54 -4.85
N ALA A 113 14.00 7.43 -3.52
CA ALA A 113 13.97 6.13 -2.85
C ALA A 113 12.74 5.31 -3.25
N GLY A 114 11.58 5.97 -3.37
CA GLY A 114 10.35 5.41 -3.91
C GLY A 114 9.72 4.28 -3.08
N TYR A 115 10.10 4.09 -1.80
CA TYR A 115 9.52 3.02 -0.99
C TYR A 115 8.08 3.31 -0.56
N SER A 116 7.83 4.51 -0.05
CA SER A 116 6.50 4.89 0.43
C SER A 116 5.57 5.31 -0.70
N GLY A 117 4.31 4.89 -0.63
CA GLY A 117 3.25 5.43 -1.50
C GLY A 117 3.04 6.94 -1.35
N PHE A 118 3.57 7.56 -0.29
CA PHE A 118 3.48 9.00 -0.03
C PHE A 118 4.71 9.78 -0.53
N ASP A 119 5.81 9.08 -0.84
CA ASP A 119 7.09 9.71 -1.17
C ASP A 119 7.04 10.29 -2.60
N GLU A 120 7.20 11.61 -2.72
CA GLU A 120 7.13 12.36 -3.99
C GLU A 120 5.85 12.09 -4.82
N THR A 121 4.70 11.82 -4.17
CA THR A 121 3.44 11.49 -4.83
C THR A 121 2.27 12.37 -4.39
N SER A 122 1.14 12.26 -5.09
CA SER A 122 -0.11 12.94 -4.74
C SER A 122 -0.95 12.21 -3.69
N LEU A 123 -0.52 11.04 -3.16
CA LEU A 123 -1.36 10.19 -2.32
C LEU A 123 -1.93 10.94 -1.09
N HIS A 124 -1.10 11.73 -0.41
CA HIS A 124 -1.56 12.50 0.75
C HIS A 124 -2.73 13.43 0.37
N GLN A 125 -2.58 14.18 -0.72
CA GLN A 125 -3.60 15.12 -1.19
C GLN A 125 -4.87 14.36 -1.64
N GLU A 126 -4.73 13.28 -2.40
CA GLU A 126 -5.84 12.44 -2.85
C GLU A 126 -6.70 11.94 -1.67
N LEU A 127 -6.05 11.45 -0.62
CA LEU A 127 -6.74 10.97 0.58
C LEU A 127 -7.44 12.11 1.34
N ARG A 128 -6.77 13.26 1.47
CA ARG A 128 -7.34 14.43 2.16
C ARG A 128 -8.54 15.02 1.44
N ASP A 129 -8.45 15.20 0.14
CA ASP A 129 -9.53 15.78 -0.68
C ASP A 129 -10.80 14.93 -0.65
N LYS A 130 -10.64 13.61 -0.54
CA LYS A 130 -11.75 12.67 -0.39
C LYS A 130 -12.26 12.54 1.05
N GLY A 131 -11.64 13.25 2.00
CA GLY A 131 -11.99 13.23 3.41
C GLY A 131 -11.68 11.91 4.11
N ILE A 132 -10.70 11.15 3.62
CA ILE A 132 -10.26 9.91 4.24
C ILE A 132 -9.64 10.23 5.60
N THR A 133 -9.99 9.43 6.60
CA THR A 133 -9.45 9.53 7.96
C THR A 133 -8.77 8.24 8.40
N ARG A 134 -9.07 7.12 7.75
CA ARG A 134 -8.60 5.78 8.10
C ARG A 134 -8.01 5.06 6.90
N VAL A 135 -6.83 4.46 7.07
CA VAL A 135 -6.08 3.78 6.01
C VAL A 135 -5.75 2.37 6.43
N GLY A 136 -6.14 1.40 5.61
CA GLY A 136 -5.66 0.02 5.67
C GLY A 136 -4.58 -0.20 4.62
N VAL A 137 -3.45 -0.80 5.01
CA VAL A 137 -2.32 -1.07 4.12
C VAL A 137 -2.16 -2.56 3.94
N ALA A 138 -2.14 -3.02 2.69
CA ALA A 138 -1.94 -4.41 2.28
C ALA A 138 -0.94 -4.47 1.12
N GLY A 139 -0.43 -5.63 0.76
CA GLY A 139 0.42 -5.82 -0.44
C GLY A 139 1.84 -6.27 -0.15
N ILE A 140 2.81 -5.75 -0.91
CA ILE A 140 4.20 -6.21 -1.01
C ILE A 140 5.17 -5.02 -0.97
N ALA A 141 6.37 -5.13 -0.41
CA ALA A 141 6.82 -6.13 0.53
C ALA A 141 6.73 -5.58 1.95
N THR A 142 6.42 -6.46 2.91
CA THR A 142 6.15 -6.11 4.30
C THR A 142 7.24 -5.22 4.90
N GLU A 143 8.51 -5.61 4.74
CA GLU A 143 9.67 -4.94 5.33
C GLU A 143 10.12 -3.69 4.58
N TYR A 144 9.59 -3.43 3.38
CA TYR A 144 9.93 -2.29 2.53
C TYR A 144 8.75 -1.37 2.29
N CYS A 145 8.08 -1.50 1.16
CA CYS A 145 7.06 -0.54 0.72
C CYS A 145 5.81 -0.53 1.61
N VAL A 146 5.38 -1.67 2.14
CA VAL A 146 4.25 -1.75 3.09
C VAL A 146 4.61 -1.00 4.38
N ARG A 147 5.78 -1.31 4.98
CA ARG A 147 6.28 -0.62 6.17
C ARG A 147 6.40 0.87 5.95
N ALA A 148 7.08 1.31 4.89
CA ALA A 148 7.29 2.72 4.59
C ALA A 148 5.95 3.47 4.40
N THR A 149 5.03 2.89 3.63
CA THR A 149 3.69 3.47 3.39
C THR A 149 2.89 3.57 4.69
N ALA A 150 2.92 2.56 5.55
CA ALA A 150 2.20 2.59 6.83
C ALA A 150 2.76 3.65 7.79
N LEU A 151 4.08 3.81 7.86
CA LEU A 151 4.72 4.84 8.67
C LEU A 151 4.37 6.25 8.20
N ASP A 152 4.40 6.51 6.91
CA ASP A 152 4.07 7.82 6.36
C ASP A 152 2.56 8.13 6.47
N ALA A 153 1.68 7.12 6.32
CA ALA A 153 0.27 7.29 6.59
C ALA A 153 0.02 7.72 8.05
N LEU A 154 0.69 7.07 9.00
CA LEU A 154 0.62 7.44 10.42
C LEU A 154 1.16 8.85 10.67
N LYS A 155 2.32 9.18 10.10
CA LYS A 155 2.93 10.51 10.17
C LYS A 155 2.00 11.59 9.58
N ALA A 156 1.30 11.26 8.52
CA ALA A 156 0.27 12.11 7.90
C ALA A 156 -1.04 12.18 8.71
N LYS A 157 -1.10 11.55 9.91
CA LYS A 157 -2.24 11.58 10.85
C LYS A 157 -3.48 10.84 10.34
N PHE A 158 -3.31 9.81 9.54
CA PHE A 158 -4.38 8.85 9.29
C PHE A 158 -4.42 7.80 10.40
N ASP A 159 -5.61 7.33 10.75
CA ASP A 159 -5.78 6.12 11.56
C ASP A 159 -5.34 4.91 10.71
N THR A 160 -4.12 4.44 10.95
CA THR A 160 -3.42 3.52 10.07
C THR A 160 -3.38 2.10 10.62
N ALA A 161 -3.76 1.14 9.80
CA ALA A 161 -3.63 -0.28 10.09
C ALA A 161 -2.89 -1.02 8.97
N VAL A 162 -2.02 -1.96 9.31
CA VAL A 162 -1.50 -2.98 8.39
C VAL A 162 -2.38 -4.21 8.50
N LEU A 163 -2.80 -4.75 7.35
CA LEU A 163 -3.65 -5.94 7.25
C LEU A 163 -2.76 -7.18 7.13
N ASP A 164 -2.45 -7.80 8.27
CA ASP A 164 -1.42 -8.82 8.42
C ASP A 164 -1.72 -10.13 7.67
N ASP A 165 -2.96 -10.41 7.36
CA ASP A 165 -3.41 -11.52 6.51
C ASP A 165 -3.23 -11.24 5.01
N LEU A 166 -3.03 -9.98 4.61
CA LEU A 166 -2.94 -9.52 3.21
C LEU A 166 -1.60 -8.86 2.87
N ILE A 167 -0.52 -9.27 3.49
CA ILE A 167 0.85 -8.82 3.18
C ILE A 167 1.76 -10.01 2.85
N ARG A 168 2.84 -9.75 2.08
CA ARG A 168 3.92 -10.71 1.84
C ARG A 168 5.26 -10.00 1.94
N ALA A 169 6.26 -10.74 2.38
CA ALA A 169 7.62 -10.26 2.59
C ALA A 169 8.60 -10.86 1.57
N VAL A 170 9.70 -10.21 1.34
CA VAL A 170 10.87 -10.81 0.66
C VAL A 170 11.50 -11.84 1.60
N GLN A 171 11.56 -11.53 2.90
CA GLN A 171 12.13 -12.39 3.93
C GLN A 171 11.12 -12.61 5.05
N ASP A 172 10.42 -13.74 5.04
CA ASP A 172 9.37 -14.07 6.04
C ASP A 172 9.86 -13.98 7.49
N LYS A 173 11.14 -14.24 7.75
CA LYS A 173 11.75 -14.11 9.08
C LYS A 173 11.75 -12.69 9.65
N GLU A 174 11.71 -11.68 8.78
CA GLU A 174 11.69 -10.27 9.19
C GLU A 174 10.28 -9.78 9.58
N VAL A 175 9.23 -10.47 9.15
CA VAL A 175 7.84 -10.06 9.35
C VAL A 175 7.50 -9.79 10.83
N PRO A 176 7.82 -10.70 11.79
CA PRO A 176 7.50 -10.46 13.20
C PRO A 176 8.17 -9.20 13.76
N HIS A 177 9.41 -8.94 13.37
CA HIS A 177 10.16 -7.77 13.79
C HIS A 177 9.55 -6.48 13.25
N VAL A 178 9.26 -6.45 11.95
CA VAL A 178 8.63 -5.28 11.28
C VAL A 178 7.26 -4.98 11.87
N LEU A 179 6.42 -6.00 12.10
CA LEU A 179 5.10 -5.79 12.68
C LEU A 179 5.19 -5.30 14.13
N ALA A 180 6.17 -5.79 14.92
CA ALA A 180 6.41 -5.30 16.28
C ALA A 180 6.82 -3.83 16.28
N GLU A 181 7.74 -3.44 15.39
CA GLU A 181 8.16 -2.04 15.21
C GLU A 181 6.97 -1.14 14.85
N LEU A 182 6.19 -1.52 13.83
CA LEU A 182 5.01 -0.77 13.40
C LEU A 182 4.01 -0.56 14.55
N ARG A 183 3.74 -1.61 15.33
CA ARG A 183 2.88 -1.51 16.51
C ARG A 183 3.45 -0.56 17.57
N GLN A 184 4.74 -0.60 17.81
CA GLN A 184 5.41 0.24 18.82
C GLN A 184 5.28 1.73 18.50
N VAL A 185 5.30 2.11 17.23
CA VAL A 185 5.13 3.51 16.82
C VAL A 185 3.67 3.94 16.66
N GLY A 186 2.70 3.03 16.81
CA GLY A 186 1.27 3.34 16.83
C GLY A 186 0.48 2.92 15.58
N VAL A 187 1.10 2.20 14.63
CA VAL A 187 0.37 1.55 13.55
C VAL A 187 -0.40 0.36 14.12
N LYS A 188 -1.67 0.27 13.82
CA LYS A 188 -2.52 -0.87 14.22
C LYS A 188 -2.17 -2.11 13.38
N LEU A 189 -2.19 -3.27 14.00
CA LEU A 189 -2.18 -4.54 13.28
C LEU A 189 -3.59 -5.11 13.31
N SER A 190 -4.11 -5.48 12.16
CA SER A 190 -5.47 -5.99 12.02
C SER A 190 -5.51 -7.02 10.90
N ASN A 191 -6.42 -7.96 10.97
CA ASN A 191 -6.78 -8.71 9.78
C ASN A 191 -7.81 -7.94 8.92
N SER A 192 -7.94 -8.35 7.68
CA SER A 192 -8.82 -7.70 6.70
C SER A 192 -10.28 -7.61 7.16
N ALA A 193 -10.82 -8.70 7.73
CA ALA A 193 -12.21 -8.77 8.19
C ALA A 193 -12.48 -7.81 9.36
N ALA A 194 -11.59 -7.78 10.36
CA ALA A 194 -11.71 -6.91 11.52
C ALA A 194 -11.56 -5.43 11.12
N TRP A 195 -10.63 -5.13 10.22
CA TRP A 195 -10.46 -3.77 9.71
C TRP A 195 -11.72 -3.28 9.00
N LEU A 196 -12.34 -4.10 8.15
CA LEU A 196 -13.54 -3.72 7.43
C LEU A 196 -14.75 -3.53 8.37
N ALA A 197 -14.89 -4.41 9.37
CA ALA A 197 -15.97 -4.31 10.36
C ALA A 197 -15.88 -3.04 11.22
N ALA A 198 -14.70 -2.58 11.54
CA ALA A 198 -14.47 -1.36 12.34
C ALA A 198 -14.71 -0.05 11.57
N GLY A 199 -15.00 -0.09 10.27
CA GLY A 199 -15.32 1.08 9.44
C GLY A 199 -16.81 1.37 9.28
N LYS A 200 -17.67 0.60 9.96
CA LYS A 200 -19.14 0.74 9.90
C LYS A 200 -19.69 1.71 10.91
#